data_06b49a0216654c6f65d507ec9bec0acc
#
_entry.id   06b49a0216654c6f65d507ec9bec0acc
#
_cell.length_a   1.000
_cell.length_b   1.000
_cell.length_c   1.000
_cell.angle_alpha   90.00
_cell.angle_beta   90.00
_cell.angle_gamma   90.00
#
_symmetry.space_group_name_H-M   'P 1'
#
loop_
_entity.id
_entity.type
_entity.pdbx_description
1 polymer ?
#
loop_
_entity_poly.entity_id
_entity_poly.type
_entity_poly.pdbx_seq_one_letter_code
_entity_poly.pdbx_strand_id
1 'polypeptide(L)'
;MDRITLTGIRAYGTHGLHGSGSSPQARQLFSVDVIMYLDLFDAARSDELVDTVNYDQIASRVISVVGGDHVDLLERLAQKIADAVLLSYRVQKVAVTVHKTAAGSSGALFDDVSVSIERQSQDYNVQAELSAETAESAGKGNAGSAASGAFTAYGDGNRMPPDSRSVGDAGVPGAPQSPAVHHAVIAMGANLGNCEQALRSAVVSIDAIPGNQVTGISPLYRTAPWGMPDGTPDFFNAVVQVDTTHSAEELLDSLHMIESAHGRSREVHWGSRPLDLDIIDFDSIVSESPHLTLPHPRAWQRAFVLSPWRDIEPDAVLRGKHGGPVGELILQAPDRDAVNKVSDDWILGGLA
;
A
#
# COMPACT_ATOMS: atom_id res chain seq x y z
N MET A 1 -27.99 -1.75 9.66
CA MET A 1 -26.63 -1.40 9.21
C MET A 1 -26.63 0.09 8.99
N ASP A 2 -25.72 0.77 9.67
CA ASP A 2 -25.62 2.22 9.60
C ASP A 2 -24.88 2.63 8.33
N ARG A 3 -24.83 3.92 8.03
CA ARG A 3 -24.13 4.40 6.84
C ARG A 3 -23.53 5.79 7.03
N ILE A 4 -22.38 6.00 6.39
CA ILE A 4 -21.79 7.33 6.15
C ILE A 4 -21.91 7.62 4.65
N THR A 5 -22.33 8.82 4.31
CA THR A 5 -22.50 9.24 2.91
C THR A 5 -21.59 10.43 2.63
N LEU A 6 -20.75 10.33 1.61
CA LEU A 6 -20.01 11.42 1.02
C LEU A 6 -20.63 11.74 -0.33
N THR A 7 -21.00 12.99 -0.55
CA THR A 7 -21.69 13.41 -1.77
C THR A 7 -20.90 14.51 -2.47
N GLY A 8 -20.73 14.39 -3.78
CA GLY A 8 -20.13 15.43 -4.60
C GLY A 8 -18.62 15.56 -4.44
N ILE A 9 -17.88 14.49 -4.21
CA ILE A 9 -16.40 14.50 -4.22
C ILE A 9 -15.95 14.81 -5.63
N ARG A 10 -15.27 15.97 -5.82
CA ARG A 10 -14.84 16.45 -7.13
C ARG A 10 -13.38 16.16 -7.39
N ALA A 11 -13.07 15.55 -8.53
CA ALA A 11 -11.70 15.28 -8.96
C ALA A 11 -11.56 15.35 -10.49
N TYR A 12 -10.34 15.66 -10.94
CA TYR A 12 -10.01 15.66 -12.35
C TYR A 12 -9.27 14.38 -12.73
N GLY A 13 -9.73 13.69 -13.79
CA GLY A 13 -9.13 12.47 -14.32
C GLY A 13 -9.20 12.37 -15.84
N THR A 14 -8.63 11.30 -16.38
CA THR A 14 -8.69 10.97 -17.81
C THR A 14 -9.55 9.74 -18.02
N HIS A 15 -10.51 9.81 -18.96
CA HIS A 15 -11.47 8.74 -19.18
C HIS A 15 -12.01 8.75 -20.62
N GLY A 16 -12.28 7.56 -21.15
CA GLY A 16 -12.99 7.33 -22.41
C GLY A 16 -12.15 6.63 -23.45
N LEU A 17 -12.83 5.99 -24.41
CA LEU A 17 -12.19 5.22 -25.49
C LEU A 17 -11.29 6.13 -26.34
N HIS A 18 -10.10 5.64 -26.67
CA HIS A 18 -9.18 6.32 -27.57
C HIS A 18 -9.72 6.31 -28.98
N GLY A 19 -10.13 7.48 -29.50
CA GLY A 19 -10.34 7.64 -30.93
C GLY A 19 -8.99 7.62 -31.65
N SER A 20 -8.87 6.85 -32.72
CA SER A 20 -7.67 6.82 -33.56
C SER A 20 -7.33 8.22 -34.08
N GLY A 21 -6.34 8.89 -33.47
CA GLY A 21 -5.88 10.21 -33.91
C GLY A 21 -6.01 11.34 -32.88
N SER A 22 -6.37 11.10 -31.65
CA SER A 22 -6.58 12.15 -30.63
C SER A 22 -5.28 12.48 -29.88
N SER A 23 -5.07 13.79 -29.68
CA SER A 23 -4.10 14.39 -28.75
C SER A 23 -4.26 13.83 -27.33
N PRO A 24 -3.26 14.01 -26.42
CA PRO A 24 -3.36 13.56 -25.04
C PRO A 24 -4.70 13.98 -24.44
N GLN A 25 -5.40 13.01 -23.84
CA GLN A 25 -6.77 13.23 -23.39
C GLN A 25 -6.83 14.36 -22.36
N ALA A 26 -7.69 15.34 -22.60
CA ALA A 26 -7.93 16.43 -21.67
C ALA A 26 -8.50 15.86 -20.36
N ARG A 27 -7.99 16.32 -19.23
CA ARG A 27 -8.56 16.00 -17.92
C ARG A 27 -9.99 16.51 -17.83
N GLN A 28 -10.87 15.67 -17.35
CA GLN A 28 -12.30 15.92 -17.20
C GLN A 28 -12.66 15.98 -15.73
N LEU A 29 -13.67 16.77 -15.38
CA LEU A 29 -14.19 16.84 -14.02
C LEU A 29 -15.17 15.69 -13.78
N PHE A 30 -14.95 14.94 -12.71
CA PHE A 30 -15.87 13.93 -12.17
C PHE A 30 -16.43 14.40 -10.85
N SER A 31 -17.67 13.99 -10.54
CA SER A 31 -18.27 14.06 -9.23
C SER A 31 -18.57 12.64 -8.76
N VAL A 32 -18.20 12.30 -7.54
CA VAL A 32 -18.36 10.95 -7.00
C VAL A 32 -19.15 10.99 -5.71
N ASP A 33 -20.17 10.14 -5.63
CA ASP A 33 -20.90 9.87 -4.39
C ASP A 33 -20.52 8.50 -3.85
N VAL A 34 -20.24 8.43 -2.56
CA VAL A 34 -19.87 7.20 -1.85
C VAL A 34 -20.77 7.00 -0.65
N ILE A 35 -21.42 5.85 -0.57
CA ILE A 35 -22.20 5.44 0.61
C ILE A 35 -21.50 4.21 1.21
N MET A 36 -20.97 4.36 2.40
CA MET A 36 -20.30 3.30 3.15
C MET A 36 -21.28 2.74 4.19
N TYR A 37 -21.45 1.43 4.22
CA TYR A 37 -22.26 0.73 5.20
C TYR A 37 -21.35 0.04 6.22
N LEU A 38 -21.52 0.38 7.50
CA LEU A 38 -20.69 -0.08 8.59
C LEU A 38 -21.50 -0.06 9.91
N ASP A 39 -20.93 -0.58 10.98
CA ASP A 39 -21.47 -0.45 12.33
C ASP A 39 -20.93 0.83 12.97
N LEU A 40 -21.82 1.71 13.43
CA LEU A 40 -21.49 2.98 14.09
C LEU A 40 -21.84 2.98 15.57
N PHE A 41 -22.23 1.83 16.14
CA PHE A 41 -22.70 1.76 17.53
C PHE A 41 -21.62 2.20 18.53
N ASP A 42 -20.40 1.71 18.36
CA ASP A 42 -19.29 2.04 19.25
C ASP A 42 -18.86 3.51 19.08
N ALA A 43 -18.76 4.00 17.85
CA ALA A 43 -18.43 5.40 17.55
C ALA A 43 -19.45 6.38 18.17
N ALA A 44 -20.74 6.03 18.11
CA ALA A 44 -21.81 6.86 18.70
C ALA A 44 -21.75 6.94 20.24
N ARG A 45 -21.02 6.04 20.89
CA ARG A 45 -20.87 6.00 22.36
C ARG A 45 -19.55 6.55 22.85
N SER A 46 -18.47 6.24 22.13
CA SER A 46 -17.11 6.63 22.51
C SER A 46 -16.76 8.06 22.10
N ASP A 47 -17.39 8.57 21.03
CA ASP A 47 -16.99 9.81 20.33
C ASP A 47 -15.54 9.80 19.85
N GLU A 48 -15.01 8.60 19.57
CA GLU A 48 -13.63 8.38 19.15
C GLU A 48 -13.54 8.05 17.65
N LEU A 49 -12.63 8.71 16.93
CA LEU A 49 -12.43 8.49 15.50
C LEU A 49 -11.99 7.04 15.19
N VAL A 50 -11.34 6.37 16.15
CA VAL A 50 -10.90 4.97 16.01
C VAL A 50 -12.08 4.00 15.83
N ASP A 51 -13.26 4.37 16.29
CA ASP A 51 -14.47 3.52 16.21
C ASP A 51 -15.29 3.75 14.95
N THR A 52 -14.87 4.63 14.06
CA THR A 52 -15.53 4.92 12.78
C THR A 52 -14.54 4.91 11.61
N VAL A 53 -14.94 5.44 10.47
CA VAL A 53 -14.12 5.63 9.28
C VAL A 53 -13.81 7.12 9.14
N ASN A 54 -12.53 7.44 8.95
CA ASN A 54 -12.14 8.80 8.60
C ASN A 54 -12.58 9.12 7.17
N TYR A 55 -13.66 9.87 7.05
CA TYR A 55 -14.27 10.22 5.75
C TYR A 55 -13.40 11.16 4.92
N ASP A 56 -12.49 11.96 5.51
CA ASP A 56 -11.55 12.79 4.77
C ASP A 56 -10.51 11.93 4.06
N GLN A 57 -10.05 10.85 4.70
CA GLN A 57 -9.17 9.87 4.06
C GLN A 57 -9.88 9.13 2.92
N ILE A 58 -11.16 8.78 3.10
CA ILE A 58 -11.94 8.17 2.02
C ILE A 58 -12.07 9.13 0.83
N ALA A 59 -12.39 10.41 1.08
CA ALA A 59 -12.46 11.42 0.02
C ALA A 59 -11.12 11.57 -0.71
N SER A 60 -10.01 11.60 0.02
CA SER A 60 -8.65 11.69 -0.55
C SER A 60 -8.32 10.48 -1.43
N ARG A 61 -8.66 9.26 -1.00
CA ARG A 61 -8.50 8.04 -1.81
C ARG A 61 -9.31 8.09 -3.10
N VAL A 62 -10.56 8.53 -3.03
CA VAL A 62 -11.42 8.70 -4.21
C VAL A 62 -10.80 9.68 -5.20
N ILE A 63 -10.30 10.83 -4.72
CA ILE A 63 -9.62 11.84 -5.54
C ILE A 63 -8.36 11.25 -6.20
N SER A 64 -7.56 10.48 -5.46
CA SER A 64 -6.36 9.82 -5.97
C SER A 64 -6.70 8.80 -7.06
N VAL A 65 -7.72 7.96 -6.88
CA VAL A 65 -8.15 6.98 -7.89
C VAL A 65 -8.64 7.66 -9.16
N VAL A 66 -9.44 8.74 -9.04
CA VAL A 66 -9.93 9.49 -10.21
C VAL A 66 -8.78 10.19 -10.95
N GLY A 67 -7.81 10.72 -10.20
CA GLY A 67 -6.65 11.43 -10.76
C GLY A 67 -5.54 10.52 -11.29
N GLY A 68 -5.61 9.22 -11.01
CA GLY A 68 -4.62 8.22 -11.38
C GLY A 68 -4.66 7.78 -12.85
N ASP A 69 -4.36 6.50 -13.09
CA ASP A 69 -4.26 5.93 -14.44
C ASP A 69 -5.55 6.08 -15.23
N HIS A 70 -5.39 6.29 -16.55
CA HIS A 70 -6.49 6.36 -17.49
C HIS A 70 -7.33 5.08 -17.48
N VAL A 71 -8.67 5.26 -17.55
CA VAL A 71 -9.63 4.17 -17.74
C VAL A 71 -10.60 4.47 -18.88
N ASP A 72 -10.93 3.45 -19.66
CA ASP A 72 -11.84 3.60 -20.81
C ASP A 72 -13.32 3.68 -20.41
N LEU A 73 -13.71 2.95 -19.35
CA LEU A 73 -15.10 2.78 -18.93
C LEU A 73 -15.36 3.38 -17.55
N LEU A 74 -16.49 4.08 -17.37
CA LEU A 74 -16.93 4.61 -16.08
C LEU A 74 -17.17 3.49 -15.05
N GLU A 75 -17.62 2.34 -15.52
CA GLU A 75 -17.81 1.13 -14.71
C GLU A 75 -16.48 0.70 -14.07
N ARG A 76 -15.37 0.76 -14.82
CA ARG A 76 -14.04 0.43 -14.32
C ARG A 76 -13.57 1.47 -13.31
N LEU A 77 -13.83 2.75 -13.53
CA LEU A 77 -13.52 3.80 -12.55
C LEU A 77 -14.32 3.61 -11.27
N ALA A 78 -15.64 3.35 -11.37
CA ALA A 78 -16.48 3.08 -10.21
C ALA A 78 -15.98 1.84 -9.43
N GLN A 79 -15.56 0.78 -10.13
CA GLN A 79 -14.98 -0.42 -9.52
C GLN A 79 -13.70 -0.08 -8.75
N LYS A 80 -12.72 0.61 -9.37
CA LYS A 80 -11.47 1.02 -8.70
C LYS A 80 -11.74 1.86 -7.44
N ILE A 81 -12.75 2.72 -7.46
CA ILE A 81 -13.15 3.52 -6.30
C ILE A 81 -13.74 2.61 -5.21
N ALA A 82 -14.64 1.68 -5.58
CA ALA A 82 -15.23 0.75 -4.62
C ALA A 82 -14.15 -0.11 -3.95
N ASP A 83 -13.18 -0.62 -4.74
CA ASP A 83 -12.03 -1.38 -4.24
C ASP A 83 -11.23 -0.56 -3.21
N ALA A 84 -10.90 0.69 -3.53
CA ALA A 84 -10.15 1.57 -2.65
C ALA A 84 -10.89 1.91 -1.35
N VAL A 85 -12.22 2.03 -1.38
CA VAL A 85 -13.04 2.28 -0.18
C VAL A 85 -13.16 1.04 0.69
N LEU A 86 -13.33 -0.15 0.08
CA LEU A 86 -13.43 -1.43 0.77
C LEU A 86 -12.11 -1.89 1.42
N LEU A 87 -10.98 -1.26 1.08
CA LEU A 87 -9.74 -1.44 1.85
C LEU A 87 -9.90 -0.98 3.32
N SER A 88 -10.88 -0.13 3.62
CA SER A 88 -11.23 0.21 4.99
C SER A 88 -11.98 -0.96 5.63
N TYR A 89 -11.34 -1.68 6.55
CA TYR A 89 -11.84 -2.92 7.17
C TYR A 89 -13.20 -2.76 7.88
N ARG A 90 -13.58 -1.54 8.28
CA ARG A 90 -14.88 -1.24 8.91
C ARG A 90 -16.01 -1.16 7.88
N VAL A 91 -15.69 -0.93 6.60
CA VAL A 91 -16.68 -0.83 5.53
C VAL A 91 -17.07 -2.24 5.07
N GLN A 92 -18.28 -2.66 5.38
CA GLN A 92 -18.77 -3.99 5.01
C GLN A 92 -19.36 -3.99 3.60
N LYS A 93 -19.92 -2.85 3.18
CA LYS A 93 -20.51 -2.66 1.84
C LYS A 93 -20.32 -1.20 1.44
N VAL A 94 -20.12 -0.98 0.15
CA VAL A 94 -20.04 0.36 -0.44
C VAL A 94 -20.96 0.48 -1.66
N ALA A 95 -21.63 1.62 -1.79
CA ALA A 95 -22.26 2.04 -3.05
C ALA A 95 -21.50 3.25 -3.56
N VAL A 96 -21.07 3.18 -4.81
CA VAL A 96 -20.32 4.24 -5.50
C VAL A 96 -21.11 4.68 -6.72
N THR A 97 -21.33 6.00 -6.85
CA THR A 97 -21.87 6.61 -8.07
C THR A 97 -20.85 7.58 -8.63
N VAL A 98 -20.41 7.34 -9.85
CA VAL A 98 -19.50 8.23 -10.60
C VAL A 98 -20.30 9.01 -11.63
N HIS A 99 -20.27 10.32 -11.52
CA HIS A 99 -20.89 11.26 -12.43
C HIS A 99 -19.83 11.89 -13.35
N LYS A 100 -20.10 11.91 -14.64
CA LYS A 100 -19.31 12.62 -15.62
C LYS A 100 -20.20 13.68 -16.28
N THR A 101 -19.90 14.95 -15.99
CA THR A 101 -20.60 16.09 -16.60
C THR A 101 -20.35 16.08 -18.10
N ALA A 102 -21.38 16.11 -18.90
CA ALA A 102 -21.33 15.76 -20.30
C ALA A 102 -20.50 16.68 -21.17
N ALA A 103 -19.71 16.08 -22.05
CA ALA A 103 -19.48 16.51 -23.38
C ALA A 103 -19.66 15.30 -24.29
N GLY A 104 -20.84 15.07 -24.79
CA GLY A 104 -21.11 14.02 -25.76
C GLY A 104 -20.33 14.27 -27.04
N SER A 105 -19.42 13.36 -27.37
CA SER A 105 -18.67 13.39 -28.64
C SER A 105 -19.52 13.06 -29.86
N SER A 106 -20.80 12.72 -29.67
CA SER A 106 -21.71 12.22 -30.72
C SER A 106 -22.88 13.14 -31.03
N GLY A 107 -22.91 14.40 -30.54
CA GLY A 107 -24.02 15.32 -30.76
C GLY A 107 -25.29 15.02 -29.94
N ALA A 108 -25.26 14.02 -29.06
CA ALA A 108 -26.31 13.79 -28.10
C ALA A 108 -26.17 14.79 -26.92
N LEU A 109 -27.28 15.46 -26.58
CA LEU A 109 -27.35 16.42 -25.48
C LEU A 109 -27.89 15.70 -24.24
N PHE A 110 -27.08 15.59 -23.22
CA PHE A 110 -27.47 15.16 -21.88
C PHE A 110 -26.64 15.94 -20.83
N ASP A 111 -27.23 16.20 -19.70
CA ASP A 111 -26.58 17.02 -18.66
C ASP A 111 -25.54 16.22 -17.87
N ASP A 112 -25.76 14.94 -17.69
CA ASP A 112 -24.91 14.04 -16.91
C ASP A 112 -25.01 12.60 -17.42
N VAL A 113 -23.92 11.85 -17.28
CA VAL A 113 -23.92 10.38 -17.34
C VAL A 113 -23.32 9.84 -16.07
N SER A 114 -24.00 8.89 -15.44
CA SER A 114 -23.52 8.29 -14.22
C SER A 114 -23.55 6.77 -14.26
N VAL A 115 -22.64 6.16 -13.51
CA VAL A 115 -22.59 4.74 -13.24
C VAL A 115 -22.64 4.55 -11.74
N SER A 116 -23.58 3.71 -11.28
CA SER A 116 -23.73 3.33 -9.87
C SER A 116 -23.46 1.84 -9.72
N ILE A 117 -22.62 1.47 -8.76
CA ILE A 117 -22.33 0.08 -8.39
C ILE A 117 -22.42 -0.11 -6.89
N GLU A 118 -22.75 -1.32 -6.47
CA GLU A 118 -22.65 -1.74 -5.07
C GLU A 118 -21.70 -2.93 -4.96
N ARG A 119 -20.82 -2.92 -3.92
CA ARG A 119 -19.87 -4.00 -3.63
C ARG A 119 -19.85 -4.30 -2.14
N GLN A 120 -19.61 -5.56 -1.79
CA GLN A 120 -19.49 -6.02 -0.42
C GLN A 120 -18.09 -6.58 -0.20
N SER A 121 -17.55 -6.45 1.01
CA SER A 121 -16.24 -7.03 1.35
C SER A 121 -16.21 -8.56 1.19
N GLN A 122 -17.35 -9.24 1.32
CA GLN A 122 -17.48 -10.68 1.11
C GLN A 122 -17.38 -11.10 -0.37
N ASP A 123 -17.76 -10.23 -1.33
CA ASP A 123 -17.68 -10.54 -2.76
C ASP A 123 -16.24 -10.77 -3.20
N TYR A 124 -15.28 -10.14 -2.52
CA TYR A 124 -13.84 -10.29 -2.78
C TYR A 124 -13.29 -11.61 -2.24
N ASN A 125 -13.85 -12.13 -1.14
CA ASN A 125 -13.45 -13.41 -0.56
C ASN A 125 -13.90 -14.58 -1.45
N VAL A 126 -15.11 -14.52 -2.01
CA VAL A 126 -15.65 -15.55 -2.91
C VAL A 126 -14.91 -15.58 -4.25
N GLN A 127 -14.51 -14.39 -4.75
CA GLN A 127 -13.79 -14.29 -6.02
C GLN A 127 -12.34 -14.78 -5.88
N ALA A 128 -11.72 -14.58 -4.72
CA ALA A 128 -10.40 -15.15 -4.40
C ALA A 128 -10.43 -16.68 -4.31
N GLU A 129 -11.47 -17.26 -3.70
CA GLU A 129 -11.66 -18.72 -3.62
C GLU A 129 -11.93 -19.35 -5.01
N LEU A 130 -12.76 -18.72 -5.83
CA LEU A 130 -13.02 -19.19 -7.22
C LEU A 130 -11.79 -19.08 -8.12
N SER A 131 -10.95 -18.05 -7.92
CA SER A 131 -9.70 -17.90 -8.67
C SER A 131 -8.64 -18.93 -8.25
N ALA A 132 -8.58 -19.29 -6.97
CA ALA A 132 -7.70 -20.32 -6.45
C ALA A 132 -8.08 -21.71 -6.99
N GLU A 133 -9.38 -22.07 -7.05
CA GLU A 133 -9.87 -23.32 -7.62
C GLU A 133 -9.62 -23.42 -9.13
N THR A 134 -9.70 -22.31 -9.86
CA THR A 134 -9.41 -22.27 -11.32
C THR A 134 -7.91 -22.39 -11.60
N ALA A 135 -7.05 -21.85 -10.75
CA ALA A 135 -5.59 -21.99 -10.87
C ALA A 135 -5.11 -23.42 -10.58
N GLU A 136 -5.73 -24.11 -9.61
CA GLU A 136 -5.44 -25.54 -9.34
C GLU A 136 -5.88 -26.47 -10.48
N SER A 137 -6.95 -26.13 -11.19
CA SER A 137 -7.42 -26.89 -12.35
C SER A 137 -6.59 -26.66 -13.61
N ALA A 138 -6.00 -25.46 -13.77
CA ALA A 138 -5.14 -25.10 -14.91
C ALA A 138 -3.71 -25.67 -14.79
N GLY A 139 -3.23 -25.93 -13.57
CA GLY A 139 -1.86 -26.43 -13.31
C GLY A 139 -1.63 -27.91 -13.64
N LYS A 140 -2.67 -28.67 -14.04
CA LYS A 140 -2.56 -30.10 -14.36
C LYS A 140 -2.43 -30.44 -15.85
N GLY A 141 -2.25 -29.49 -16.71
CA GLY A 141 -2.13 -29.73 -18.16
C GLY A 141 -1.18 -28.79 -18.87
N ASN A 142 0.08 -29.01 -18.79
CA ASN A 142 1.03 -28.99 -19.90
C ASN A 142 2.49 -29.09 -19.46
N ALA A 143 3.04 -30.29 -19.51
CA ALA A 143 4.47 -30.49 -19.55
C ALA A 143 4.87 -30.78 -21.01
N GLY A 144 5.60 -29.89 -21.64
CA GLY A 144 6.16 -30.20 -22.96
C GLY A 144 6.77 -29.00 -23.69
N SER A 145 8.08 -29.10 -23.85
CA SER A 145 8.90 -28.53 -24.91
C SER A 145 9.61 -27.20 -24.70
N ALA A 146 10.90 -27.38 -24.49
CA ALA A 146 11.93 -26.35 -24.55
C ALA A 146 12.18 -25.85 -26.00
N ALA A 147 12.55 -24.58 -26.15
CA ALA A 147 13.46 -24.15 -27.21
C ALA A 147 14.23 -22.92 -26.78
N SER A 148 15.54 -23.08 -26.79
CA SER A 148 16.58 -22.09 -26.58
C SER A 148 16.58 -21.01 -27.66
N GLY A 149 16.92 -19.79 -27.28
CA GLY A 149 17.29 -18.71 -28.19
C GLY A 149 18.19 -17.71 -27.52
N ALA A 150 19.51 -17.93 -27.67
CA ALA A 150 20.55 -16.98 -27.29
C ALA A 150 20.50 -15.75 -28.18
N PHE A 151 20.66 -14.57 -27.63
CA PHE A 151 21.11 -13.41 -28.38
C PHE A 151 22.20 -12.66 -27.62
N THR A 152 23.29 -12.46 -28.37
CA THR A 152 24.61 -12.00 -28.03
C THR A 152 24.65 -10.50 -27.69
N ALA A 153 25.61 -10.18 -26.82
CA ALA A 153 26.07 -8.86 -26.44
C ALA A 153 26.68 -8.06 -27.62
N TYR A 154 26.55 -6.77 -27.55
CA TYR A 154 27.53 -5.82 -28.13
C TYR A 154 27.84 -4.75 -27.09
N GLY A 155 29.15 -4.65 -26.81
CA GLY A 155 29.74 -3.63 -25.97
C GLY A 155 30.27 -2.46 -26.79
N ASP A 156 30.67 -1.47 -26.12
CA ASP A 156 31.77 -0.48 -26.24
C ASP A 156 31.22 0.88 -25.78
N GLY A 157 31.69 1.56 -24.75
CA GLY A 157 33.07 2.03 -24.60
C GLY A 157 33.10 3.53 -24.87
N ASN A 158 32.94 4.38 -23.82
CA ASN A 158 33.76 5.60 -23.79
C ASN A 158 33.87 6.18 -22.35
N ARG A 159 35.10 6.14 -21.85
CA ARG A 159 35.56 6.91 -20.69
C ARG A 159 35.92 8.31 -21.14
N MET A 160 35.58 9.33 -20.34
CA MET A 160 36.51 10.45 -20.10
C MET A 160 36.21 11.17 -18.77
N PRO A 161 37.23 11.83 -18.18
CA PRO A 161 37.42 11.98 -16.76
C PRO A 161 36.92 13.35 -16.19
N PRO A 162 37.09 13.57 -14.86
CA PRO A 162 36.57 14.73 -14.18
C PRO A 162 37.48 15.93 -14.21
N ASP A 163 36.97 17.13 -14.33
CA ASP A 163 37.64 18.32 -13.81
C ASP A 163 36.67 19.39 -13.30
N SER A 164 36.76 19.53 -12.01
CA SER A 164 36.79 20.73 -11.17
C SER A 164 36.33 22.07 -11.78
N ARG A 165 35.39 22.73 -11.11
CA ARG A 165 35.61 23.99 -10.37
C ARG A 165 34.32 24.53 -9.78
N SER A 166 34.38 24.65 -8.48
CA SER A 166 33.47 25.44 -7.65
C SER A 166 33.28 26.85 -8.18
N VAL A 167 32.05 27.26 -8.46
CA VAL A 167 31.66 28.66 -8.42
C VAL A 167 30.53 28.74 -7.42
N GLY A 168 30.77 29.46 -6.31
CA GLY A 168 29.79 29.67 -5.28
C GLY A 168 28.57 30.41 -5.84
N ASP A 169 27.44 29.78 -5.70
CA ASP A 169 26.14 30.43 -5.89
C ASP A 169 25.76 31.11 -4.57
N ALA A 170 25.84 32.44 -4.56
CA ALA A 170 25.33 33.24 -3.49
C ALA A 170 23.79 33.15 -3.52
N GLY A 171 23.25 32.31 -2.65
CA GLY A 171 21.83 32.06 -2.54
C GLY A 171 21.03 33.33 -2.39
N VAL A 172 20.02 33.48 -3.21
CA VAL A 172 18.95 34.46 -3.08
C VAL A 172 18.20 34.19 -1.76
N PRO A 173 18.14 35.13 -0.78
CA PRO A 173 17.40 34.88 0.46
C PRO A 173 15.88 34.90 0.16
N GLY A 174 15.19 33.82 0.34
CA GLY A 174 13.72 33.79 0.37
C GLY A 174 13.00 32.81 -0.55
N ALA A 175 13.65 31.87 -1.22
CA ALA A 175 12.93 30.76 -1.83
C ALA A 175 12.49 29.77 -0.72
N PRO A 176 11.21 29.35 -0.68
CA PRO A 176 10.79 28.30 0.23
C PRO A 176 11.62 27.03 -0.11
N GLN A 177 12.40 26.57 0.86
CA GLN A 177 13.12 25.30 0.72
C GLN A 177 12.06 24.21 0.66
N SER A 178 12.08 23.39 -0.39
CA SER A 178 11.27 22.17 -0.42
C SER A 178 11.59 21.37 0.85
N PRO A 179 10.58 20.78 1.53
CA PRO A 179 10.84 19.96 2.72
C PRO A 179 11.81 18.82 2.35
N ALA A 180 12.71 18.51 3.28
CA ALA A 180 13.60 17.37 3.10
C ALA A 180 12.76 16.09 2.93
N VAL A 181 13.14 15.25 1.99
CA VAL A 181 12.51 13.94 1.80
C VAL A 181 13.41 12.91 2.49
N HIS A 182 12.82 12.11 3.35
CA HIS A 182 13.44 11.03 4.11
C HIS A 182 13.00 9.69 3.55
N HIS A 183 13.85 8.67 3.66
CA HIS A 183 13.55 7.31 3.24
C HIS A 183 13.34 6.40 4.46
N ALA A 184 12.18 5.75 4.56
CA ALA A 184 11.83 4.85 5.66
C ALA A 184 11.55 3.44 5.16
N VAL A 185 11.94 2.45 5.96
CA VAL A 185 11.59 1.04 5.78
C VAL A 185 10.67 0.63 6.91
N ILE A 186 9.46 0.19 6.59
CA ILE A 186 8.41 -0.15 7.55
C ILE A 186 8.07 -1.63 7.42
N ALA A 187 8.20 -2.39 8.50
CA ALA A 187 7.69 -3.76 8.57
C ALA A 187 6.22 -3.74 8.98
N MET A 188 5.45 -4.63 8.38
CA MET A 188 4.03 -4.81 8.64
C MET A 188 3.74 -6.26 8.96
N GLY A 189 2.91 -6.51 9.99
CA GLY A 189 2.52 -7.85 10.40
C GLY A 189 1.06 -7.93 10.86
N ALA A 190 0.40 -9.05 10.58
CA ALA A 190 -0.96 -9.35 11.05
C ALA A 190 -1.16 -10.85 11.24
N ASN A 191 -1.95 -11.25 12.26
CA ASN A 191 -2.31 -12.66 12.49
C ASN A 191 -3.75 -12.86 12.98
N LEU A 192 -4.60 -11.84 12.93
CA LEU A 192 -6.01 -11.90 13.28
C LEU A 192 -6.91 -11.42 12.15
N GLY A 193 -8.02 -12.09 11.96
CA GLY A 193 -9.00 -11.72 10.94
C GLY A 193 -8.47 -11.89 9.51
N ASN A 194 -8.88 -11.01 8.60
CA ASN A 194 -8.37 -10.99 7.23
C ASN A 194 -7.02 -10.23 7.18
N CYS A 195 -5.94 -10.94 7.46
CA CYS A 195 -4.59 -10.38 7.57
C CYS A 195 -4.14 -9.67 6.29
N GLU A 196 -4.38 -10.27 5.12
CA GLU A 196 -3.98 -9.69 3.84
C GLU A 196 -4.72 -8.37 3.56
N GLN A 197 -6.01 -8.33 3.84
CA GLN A 197 -6.79 -7.09 3.73
C GLN A 197 -6.32 -6.01 4.72
N ALA A 198 -5.98 -6.40 5.96
CA ALA A 198 -5.46 -5.46 6.94
C ALA A 198 -4.12 -4.86 6.48
N LEU A 199 -3.21 -5.68 5.94
CA LEU A 199 -1.94 -5.21 5.38
C LEU A 199 -2.13 -4.31 4.16
N ARG A 200 -3.04 -4.66 3.22
CA ARG A 200 -3.37 -3.78 2.08
C ARG A 200 -3.92 -2.44 2.53
N SER A 201 -4.85 -2.45 3.48
CA SER A 201 -5.41 -1.23 4.06
C SER A 201 -4.34 -0.37 4.73
N ALA A 202 -3.37 -1.00 5.41
CA ALA A 202 -2.24 -0.30 6.02
C ALA A 202 -1.36 0.39 4.97
N VAL A 203 -1.00 -0.29 3.86
CA VAL A 203 -0.23 0.31 2.76
C VAL A 203 -0.92 1.55 2.22
N VAL A 204 -2.23 1.44 1.92
CA VAL A 204 -3.00 2.59 1.42
C VAL A 204 -3.08 3.71 2.45
N SER A 205 -3.20 3.37 3.74
CA SER A 205 -3.25 4.38 4.81
C SER A 205 -1.91 5.10 4.98
N ILE A 206 -0.79 4.39 4.86
CA ILE A 206 0.56 4.98 4.89
C ILE A 206 0.77 5.92 3.71
N ASP A 207 0.40 5.49 2.49
CA ASP A 207 0.52 6.30 1.27
C ASP A 207 -0.40 7.54 1.28
N ALA A 208 -1.53 7.46 1.97
CA ALA A 208 -2.48 8.56 2.10
C ALA A 208 -2.09 9.64 3.11
N ILE A 209 -1.03 9.45 3.92
CA ILE A 209 -0.52 10.48 4.82
C ILE A 209 0.09 11.60 3.97
N PRO A 210 -0.35 12.87 4.11
CA PRO A 210 0.24 13.97 3.35
C PRO A 210 1.75 14.05 3.57
N GLY A 211 2.54 14.06 2.51
CA GLY A 211 4.00 14.04 2.59
C GLY A 211 4.63 12.65 2.54
N ASN A 212 3.83 11.58 2.51
CA ASN A 212 4.30 10.22 2.28
C ASN A 212 4.07 9.80 0.83
N GLN A 213 4.95 8.92 0.35
CA GLN A 213 4.81 8.18 -0.89
C GLN A 213 5.36 6.76 -0.68
N VAL A 214 4.53 5.73 -0.85
CA VAL A 214 5.00 4.34 -0.86
C VAL A 214 5.75 4.09 -2.16
N THR A 215 7.04 3.77 -2.07
CA THR A 215 7.96 3.59 -3.22
C THR A 215 8.28 2.13 -3.50
N GLY A 216 8.08 1.24 -2.52
CA GLY A 216 8.30 -0.19 -2.67
C GLY A 216 7.39 -1.01 -1.76
N ILE A 217 6.93 -2.15 -2.27
CA ILE A 217 6.09 -3.10 -1.52
C ILE A 217 6.65 -4.49 -1.76
N SER A 218 6.99 -5.20 -0.68
CA SER A 218 7.55 -6.54 -0.77
C SER A 218 6.48 -7.59 -1.11
N PRO A 219 6.88 -8.78 -1.55
CA PRO A 219 6.05 -9.97 -1.49
C PRO A 219 5.47 -10.20 -0.10
N LEU A 220 4.36 -10.94 -0.03
CA LEU A 220 3.75 -11.38 1.22
C LEU A 220 4.43 -12.65 1.72
N TYR A 221 4.74 -12.67 3.00
CA TYR A 221 5.35 -13.80 3.68
C TYR A 221 4.45 -14.33 4.79
N ARG A 222 4.49 -15.64 5.02
CA ARG A 222 3.82 -16.31 6.14
C ARG A 222 4.86 -16.90 7.08
N THR A 223 4.68 -16.68 8.39
CA THR A 223 5.54 -17.20 9.45
C THR A 223 4.74 -17.87 10.54
N ALA A 224 5.21 -19.02 11.01
CA ALA A 224 4.66 -19.63 12.20
C ALA A 224 4.89 -18.73 13.43
N PRO A 225 3.96 -18.72 14.40
CA PRO A 225 4.12 -17.93 15.63
C PRO A 225 5.29 -18.46 16.45
N TRP A 226 6.30 -17.62 16.68
CA TRP A 226 7.49 -18.00 17.44
C TRP A 226 7.40 -17.48 18.87
N GLY A 227 7.55 -18.39 19.83
CA GLY A 227 7.51 -18.04 21.26
C GLY A 227 6.10 -17.67 21.78
N MET A 228 5.05 -18.04 21.05
CA MET A 228 3.66 -17.80 21.41
C MET A 228 2.96 -19.11 21.85
N PRO A 229 1.80 -19.03 22.53
CA PRO A 229 1.05 -20.23 22.93
C PRO A 229 0.63 -21.11 21.74
N ASP A 230 0.49 -22.41 22.00
CA ASP A 230 -0.02 -23.37 21.01
C ASP A 230 -1.40 -22.96 20.50
N GLY A 231 -1.60 -23.06 19.19
CA GLY A 231 -2.85 -22.68 18.52
C GLY A 231 -2.92 -21.21 18.10
N THR A 232 -1.86 -20.42 18.31
CA THR A 232 -1.76 -19.06 17.75
C THR A 232 -1.70 -19.14 16.22
N PRO A 233 -2.53 -18.38 15.47
CA PRO A 233 -2.48 -18.36 14.01
C PRO A 233 -1.13 -17.87 13.48
N ASP A 234 -0.78 -18.32 12.27
CA ASP A 234 0.38 -17.83 11.53
C ASP A 234 0.28 -16.32 11.26
N PHE A 235 1.43 -15.67 11.21
CA PHE A 235 1.53 -14.27 10.83
C PHE A 235 1.71 -14.12 9.32
N PHE A 236 1.08 -13.09 8.78
CA PHE A 236 1.39 -12.56 7.47
C PHE A 236 2.22 -11.30 7.63
N ASN A 237 3.34 -11.22 6.92
CA ASN A 237 4.31 -10.15 7.04
C ASN A 237 4.68 -9.60 5.67
N ALA A 238 4.90 -8.29 5.60
CA ALA A 238 5.43 -7.59 4.44
C ALA A 238 6.30 -6.42 4.89
N VAL A 239 7.07 -5.85 3.98
CA VAL A 239 7.83 -4.62 4.18
C VAL A 239 7.46 -3.63 3.10
N VAL A 240 7.35 -2.35 3.47
CA VAL A 240 7.18 -1.25 2.54
C VAL A 240 8.30 -0.24 2.69
N GLN A 241 8.69 0.38 1.57
CA GLN A 241 9.56 1.55 1.51
C GLN A 241 8.69 2.78 1.32
N VAL A 242 9.02 3.85 2.02
CA VAL A 242 8.25 5.09 2.03
C VAL A 242 9.20 6.27 1.95
N ASP A 243 8.99 7.13 0.97
CA ASP A 243 9.54 8.47 0.98
C ASP A 243 8.59 9.38 1.77
N THR A 244 9.12 10.14 2.73
CA THR A 244 8.32 10.97 3.62
C THR A 244 8.95 12.33 3.87
N THR A 245 8.13 13.35 4.07
CA THR A 245 8.58 14.68 4.55
C THR A 245 8.47 14.82 6.07
N HIS A 246 7.99 13.77 6.75
CA HIS A 246 7.88 13.71 8.21
C HIS A 246 9.19 13.29 8.85
N SER A 247 9.42 13.75 10.09
CA SER A 247 10.45 13.16 10.94
C SER A 247 10.10 11.71 11.30
N ALA A 248 11.08 10.95 11.75
CA ALA A 248 10.88 9.56 12.15
C ALA A 248 9.85 9.43 13.31
N GLU A 249 9.79 10.39 14.21
CA GLU A 249 8.84 10.41 15.34
C GLU A 249 7.42 10.73 14.86
N GLU A 250 7.23 11.71 13.97
CA GLU A 250 5.92 12.03 13.37
C GLU A 250 5.38 10.86 12.52
N LEU A 251 6.27 10.18 11.78
CA LEU A 251 5.90 8.98 11.04
C LEU A 251 5.45 7.88 12.00
N LEU A 252 6.19 7.62 13.10
CA LEU A 252 5.82 6.62 14.11
C LEU A 252 4.45 6.90 14.71
N ASP A 253 4.17 8.16 15.07
CA ASP A 253 2.86 8.56 15.61
C ASP A 253 1.75 8.27 14.61
N SER A 254 1.98 8.56 13.33
CA SER A 254 1.03 8.27 12.26
C SER A 254 0.80 6.76 12.06
N LEU A 255 1.85 5.92 12.18
CA LEU A 255 1.72 4.48 12.13
C LEU A 255 0.91 3.94 13.33
N HIS A 256 1.13 4.48 14.52
CA HIS A 256 0.34 4.12 15.71
C HIS A 256 -1.16 4.48 15.55
N MET A 257 -1.48 5.59 14.87
CA MET A 257 -2.87 5.92 14.55
C MET A 257 -3.48 4.89 13.59
N ILE A 258 -2.72 4.45 12.57
CA ILE A 258 -3.17 3.41 11.64
C ILE A 258 -3.43 2.09 12.39
N GLU A 259 -2.52 1.65 13.25
CA GLU A 259 -2.69 0.44 14.06
C GLU A 259 -3.93 0.52 14.96
N SER A 260 -4.13 1.67 15.61
CA SER A 260 -5.29 1.93 16.47
C SER A 260 -6.58 1.84 15.67
N ALA A 261 -6.62 2.40 14.45
CA ALA A 261 -7.76 2.31 13.54
C ALA A 261 -8.06 0.86 13.09
N HIS A 262 -7.08 -0.06 13.20
CA HIS A 262 -7.24 -1.49 12.94
C HIS A 262 -7.55 -2.31 14.19
N GLY A 263 -7.94 -1.66 15.31
CA GLY A 263 -8.41 -2.34 16.52
C GLY A 263 -7.29 -2.84 17.45
N ARG A 264 -6.09 -2.27 17.38
CA ARG A 264 -5.02 -2.57 18.34
C ARG A 264 -5.38 -2.00 19.72
N SER A 265 -5.72 -2.87 20.69
CA SER A 265 -5.74 -2.50 22.11
C SER A 265 -4.36 -2.75 22.72
N ARG A 266 -3.81 -1.77 23.48
CA ARG A 266 -2.49 -1.86 24.11
C ARG A 266 -2.45 -2.73 25.37
N GLU A 267 -3.54 -3.39 25.74
CA GLU A 267 -3.67 -4.10 27.03
C GLU A 267 -2.97 -5.46 27.11
N VAL A 268 -2.56 -6.07 25.97
CA VAL A 268 -1.92 -7.39 25.97
C VAL A 268 -0.57 -7.33 25.29
N HIS A 269 0.51 -7.30 26.09
CA HIS A 269 1.87 -7.55 25.61
C HIS A 269 1.97 -8.99 25.07
N TRP A 270 2.47 -9.18 23.84
CA TRP A 270 2.67 -10.47 23.17
C TRP A 270 1.37 -11.21 22.78
N GLY A 271 0.30 -10.49 22.44
CA GLY A 271 -0.96 -11.05 21.91
C GLY A 271 -1.01 -11.10 20.38
N SER A 272 -1.95 -11.90 19.88
CA SER A 272 -2.37 -11.83 18.46
C SER A 272 -2.84 -10.42 18.11
N ARG A 273 -2.47 -9.92 16.91
CA ARG A 273 -2.68 -8.52 16.52
C ARG A 273 -3.34 -8.41 15.17
N PRO A 274 -4.37 -7.56 15.04
CA PRO A 274 -4.96 -7.25 13.74
C PRO A 274 -3.95 -6.61 12.78
N LEU A 275 -3.07 -5.75 13.30
CA LEU A 275 -2.02 -5.06 12.55
C LEU A 275 -0.89 -4.62 13.50
N ASP A 276 0.37 -4.74 13.05
CA ASP A 276 1.59 -4.25 13.70
C ASP A 276 2.45 -3.53 12.66
N LEU A 277 2.90 -2.30 12.95
CA LEU A 277 3.68 -1.45 12.04
C LEU A 277 4.92 -0.95 12.78
N ASP A 278 6.09 -1.42 12.37
CA ASP A 278 7.38 -1.05 12.99
C ASP A 278 8.26 -0.29 11.97
N ILE A 279 8.82 0.87 12.32
CA ILE A 279 9.89 1.49 11.54
C ILE A 279 11.18 0.70 11.75
N ILE A 280 11.68 0.10 10.69
CA ILE A 280 12.88 -0.73 10.70
C ILE A 280 14.14 0.11 10.52
N ASP A 281 14.11 0.97 9.51
CA ASP A 281 15.18 1.90 9.16
C ASP A 281 14.58 3.24 8.75
N PHE A 282 15.34 4.32 8.97
CA PHE A 282 14.98 5.67 8.55
C PHE A 282 16.27 6.41 8.19
N ASP A 283 16.47 6.72 6.91
CA ASP A 283 17.70 7.35 6.38
C ASP A 283 19.00 6.68 6.81
N SER A 284 18.97 5.40 7.15
CA SER A 284 20.12 4.68 7.70
C SER A 284 20.71 5.32 8.97
N ILE A 285 19.91 6.12 9.71
CA ILE A 285 20.36 6.72 10.98
C ILE A 285 20.39 5.72 12.11
N VAL A 286 21.26 5.99 13.09
CA VAL A 286 21.31 5.23 14.34
C VAL A 286 20.86 6.16 15.47
N SER A 287 19.78 5.79 16.16
CA SER A 287 19.20 6.53 17.29
C SER A 287 18.94 5.60 18.45
N GLU A 288 19.34 6.02 19.64
CA GLU A 288 19.03 5.35 20.91
C GLU A 288 17.94 6.11 21.71
N SER A 289 17.10 6.89 21.02
CA SER A 289 16.01 7.60 21.67
C SER A 289 15.05 6.60 22.34
N PRO A 290 14.61 6.86 23.60
CA PRO A 290 13.64 6.01 24.28
C PRO A 290 12.28 5.93 23.53
N HIS A 291 11.92 6.93 22.74
CA HIS A 291 10.68 6.96 21.95
C HIS A 291 10.82 6.17 20.67
N LEU A 292 11.99 6.24 20.01
CA LEU A 292 12.24 5.56 18.74
C LEU A 292 13.71 5.16 18.63
N THR A 293 13.99 3.89 18.86
CA THR A 293 15.31 3.30 18.63
C THR A 293 15.44 2.87 17.18
N LEU A 294 16.42 3.41 16.46
CA LEU A 294 16.71 3.11 15.06
C LEU A 294 18.16 2.62 14.88
N PRO A 295 18.39 1.63 14.02
CA PRO A 295 17.35 0.77 13.43
C PRO A 295 16.58 0.01 14.49
N HIS A 296 15.43 -0.55 14.14
CA HIS A 296 14.61 -1.32 15.09
C HIS A 296 15.45 -2.37 15.81
N PRO A 297 15.47 -2.39 17.17
CA PRO A 297 16.47 -3.10 17.96
C PRO A 297 16.53 -4.62 17.77
N ARG A 298 15.48 -5.22 17.20
CA ARG A 298 15.39 -6.66 16.91
C ARG A 298 15.36 -6.99 15.43
N ALA A 299 15.47 -6.01 14.50
CA ALA A 299 15.39 -6.26 13.07
C ALA A 299 16.42 -7.29 12.60
N TRP A 300 17.66 -7.17 13.06
CA TRP A 300 18.79 -8.01 12.68
C TRP A 300 18.60 -9.52 12.89
N GLN A 301 17.69 -9.94 13.78
CA GLN A 301 17.40 -11.33 14.11
C GLN A 301 16.03 -11.81 13.66
N ARG A 302 15.33 -11.05 12.79
CA ARG A 302 13.98 -11.34 12.32
C ARG A 302 13.96 -11.57 10.81
N ALA A 303 14.05 -12.82 10.39
CA ALA A 303 14.01 -13.15 8.96
C ALA A 303 12.70 -12.73 8.30
N PHE A 304 11.58 -12.69 9.05
CA PHE A 304 10.28 -12.23 8.54
C PHE A 304 10.23 -10.71 8.25
N VAL A 305 11.24 -9.95 8.71
CA VAL A 305 11.48 -8.54 8.33
C VAL A 305 12.53 -8.47 7.23
N LEU A 306 13.66 -9.16 7.41
CA LEU A 306 14.82 -9.06 6.54
C LEU A 306 14.57 -9.66 5.15
N SER A 307 13.85 -10.79 5.06
CA SER A 307 13.59 -11.45 3.77
C SER A 307 12.70 -10.62 2.84
N PRO A 308 11.55 -10.09 3.30
CA PRO A 308 10.76 -9.17 2.48
C PRO A 308 11.52 -7.88 2.15
N TRP A 309 12.31 -7.32 3.08
CA TRP A 309 13.12 -6.13 2.78
C TRP A 309 14.11 -6.39 1.65
N ARG A 310 14.88 -7.50 1.70
CA ARG A 310 15.82 -7.87 0.65
C ARG A 310 15.16 -8.05 -0.73
N ASP A 311 13.92 -8.50 -0.78
CA ASP A 311 13.22 -8.71 -2.05
C ASP A 311 12.94 -7.39 -2.79
N ILE A 312 12.78 -6.27 -2.08
CA ILE A 312 12.59 -4.93 -2.67
C ILE A 312 13.87 -4.11 -2.71
N GLU A 313 14.89 -4.48 -1.93
CA GLU A 313 16.20 -3.82 -1.90
C GLU A 313 17.30 -4.89 -1.71
N PRO A 314 17.77 -5.52 -2.79
CA PRO A 314 18.71 -6.63 -2.72
C PRO A 314 20.05 -6.30 -2.02
N ASP A 315 20.49 -5.05 -2.10
CA ASP A 315 21.74 -4.54 -1.53
C ASP A 315 21.54 -3.81 -0.18
N ALA A 316 20.38 -3.98 0.44
CA ALA A 316 20.04 -3.34 1.72
C ALA A 316 21.07 -3.64 2.81
N VAL A 317 21.40 -2.62 3.60
CA VAL A 317 22.33 -2.71 4.73
C VAL A 317 21.69 -2.14 5.98
N LEU A 318 21.41 -2.99 6.93
CA LEU A 318 20.99 -2.56 8.27
C LEU A 318 22.18 -1.91 9.00
N ARG A 319 21.99 -0.73 9.55
CA ARG A 319 23.06 -0.01 10.31
C ARG A 319 23.10 -0.45 11.78
N GLY A 320 23.99 0.14 12.56
CA GLY A 320 24.10 -0.03 14.01
C GLY A 320 24.93 -1.23 14.45
N LYS A 321 24.88 -1.51 15.76
CA LYS A 321 25.77 -2.47 16.45
C LYS A 321 25.66 -3.92 15.94
N HIS A 322 24.46 -4.33 15.53
CA HIS A 322 24.17 -5.66 14.99
C HIS A 322 23.87 -5.57 13.48
N GLY A 323 24.32 -4.51 12.84
CA GLY A 323 24.09 -4.26 11.43
C GLY A 323 24.97 -5.11 10.52
N GLY A 324 24.66 -5.04 9.23
CA GLY A 324 25.36 -5.73 8.14
C GLY A 324 24.50 -5.81 6.89
N PRO A 325 25.02 -6.38 5.80
CA PRO A 325 24.22 -6.68 4.62
C PRO A 325 23.01 -7.54 5.02
N VAL A 326 21.82 -7.12 4.62
CA VAL A 326 20.56 -7.80 5.00
C VAL A 326 20.59 -9.27 4.56
N GLY A 327 21.15 -9.56 3.38
CA GLY A 327 21.32 -10.93 2.89
C GLY A 327 22.15 -11.83 3.82
N GLU A 328 23.18 -11.28 4.49
CA GLU A 328 24.01 -12.02 5.46
C GLU A 328 23.28 -12.20 6.81
N LEU A 329 22.55 -11.18 7.24
CA LEU A 329 21.76 -11.23 8.49
C LEU A 329 20.66 -12.29 8.42
N ILE A 330 20.01 -12.45 7.27
CA ILE A 330 19.00 -13.51 7.04
C ILE A 330 19.60 -14.90 7.35
N LEU A 331 20.82 -15.17 6.92
CA LEU A 331 21.46 -16.48 7.13
C LEU A 331 21.71 -16.78 8.63
N GLN A 332 21.79 -15.74 9.46
CA GLN A 332 22.03 -15.82 10.90
C GLN A 332 20.73 -15.75 11.72
N ALA A 333 19.62 -15.33 11.10
CA ALA A 333 18.35 -15.17 11.79
C ALA A 333 17.80 -16.52 12.29
N PRO A 334 17.35 -16.62 13.55
CA PRO A 334 16.90 -17.88 14.14
C PRO A 334 15.59 -18.40 13.54
N ASP A 335 14.79 -17.54 12.92
CA ASP A 335 13.47 -17.82 12.34
C ASP A 335 13.50 -18.03 10.83
N ARG A 336 14.69 -18.04 10.20
CA ARG A 336 14.84 -18.08 8.72
C ARG A 336 14.13 -19.25 8.04
N ASP A 337 14.12 -20.43 8.71
CA ASP A 337 13.53 -21.65 8.14
C ASP A 337 11.99 -21.69 8.31
N ALA A 338 11.42 -20.75 9.07
CA ALA A 338 9.99 -20.63 9.33
C ALA A 338 9.32 -19.56 8.43
N VAL A 339 10.09 -18.84 7.61
CA VAL A 339 9.61 -17.74 6.77
C VAL A 339 9.35 -18.24 5.35
N ASN A 340 8.09 -18.20 4.92
CA ASN A 340 7.66 -18.70 3.62
C ASN A 340 7.03 -17.59 2.79
N LYS A 341 7.54 -17.37 1.57
CA LYS A 341 6.92 -16.45 0.60
C LYS A 341 5.59 -17.04 0.13
N VAL A 342 4.52 -16.24 0.14
CA VAL A 342 3.16 -16.67 -0.20
C VAL A 342 2.71 -16.09 -1.53
N SER A 343 2.94 -14.79 -1.78
CA SER A 343 2.46 -14.11 -2.97
C SER A 343 3.34 -12.90 -3.31
N ASP A 344 3.62 -12.73 -4.59
CA ASP A 344 4.32 -11.55 -5.11
C ASP A 344 3.34 -10.40 -5.39
N ASP A 345 2.09 -10.70 -5.75
CA ASP A 345 1.10 -9.73 -6.23
C ASP A 345 -0.06 -9.50 -5.23
N TRP A 346 0.15 -9.81 -3.97
CA TRP A 346 -0.88 -9.73 -2.93
C TRP A 346 -1.54 -8.35 -2.82
N ILE A 347 -0.80 -7.29 -3.13
CA ILE A 347 -1.30 -5.91 -3.06
C ILE A 347 -2.38 -5.62 -4.12
N LEU A 348 -2.32 -6.32 -5.26
CA LEU A 348 -3.27 -6.17 -6.36
C LEU A 348 -4.59 -6.91 -6.14
N GLY A 349 -4.70 -7.70 -5.06
CA GLY A 349 -5.93 -8.39 -4.71
C GLY A 349 -6.31 -9.51 -5.67
N GLY A 350 -5.35 -10.34 -6.09
CA GLY A 350 -5.64 -11.55 -6.85
C GLY A 350 -6.32 -11.30 -8.21
N LEU A 351 -5.94 -10.23 -8.92
CA LEU A 351 -6.25 -10.05 -10.34
C LEU A 351 -5.20 -10.82 -11.15
N ALA A 352 -5.29 -12.14 -11.15
CA ALA A 352 -4.67 -13.02 -12.13
C ALA A 352 -5.74 -13.62 -13.03
#